data_86a8e9e312e2bff0be859c224bbf6d6c
#
_entry.id   86a8e9e312e2bff0be859c224bbf6d6c
#
_cell.length_a   1.000
_cell.length_b   1.000
_cell.length_c   1.000
_cell.angle_alpha   90.00
_cell.angle_beta   90.00
_cell.angle_gamma   90.00
#
_symmetry.space_group_name_H-M   'P 1'
#
loop_
_entity.id
_entity.type
_entity.pdbx_description
1 polymer ?
#
loop_
_entity_poly.entity_id
_entity_poly.type
_entity_poly.pdbx_seq_one_letter_code
_entity_poly.pdbx_strand_id
1 'polypeptide(L)'
;KPFDSDPRQNPFYPRHHGTTVFSVLSKEAPETKVAPYRFPANDMCKFKDLIDHIAENSIKLVSLSMGSDNILDWVCFKEALKKHKDILFIVSAGNNGFNIDNKPIYPASLDLDNIITVTSSDQTGRLGRGSNYGRSSVDFILPAERVEVIDHRGVRASTGGTSYAVPRLVALVSRYLNKNPNSSKDDILSFLKKRAIKKGEKLTRYGWIPDPLDNYLID
;
A
#
# COMPACT_ATOMS: atom_id res chain seq x y z
N LYS A 1 12.54 -20.26 -4.52
CA LYS A 1 11.89 -19.26 -3.64
C LYS A 1 10.61 -19.88 -3.10
N PRO A 2 10.36 -19.85 -1.76
CA PRO A 2 9.31 -20.66 -1.13
C PRO A 2 7.88 -20.28 -1.52
N PHE A 3 7.69 -19.16 -2.21
CA PHE A 3 6.36 -18.61 -2.55
C PHE A 3 6.08 -18.57 -4.05
N ASP A 4 6.80 -19.34 -4.85
CA ASP A 4 6.65 -19.33 -6.31
C ASP A 4 5.65 -20.42 -6.74
N SER A 5 4.42 -20.02 -7.09
CA SER A 5 3.49 -20.90 -7.80
C SER A 5 3.67 -20.74 -9.31
N ASP A 6 3.52 -21.82 -10.06
CA ASP A 6 3.64 -21.76 -11.51
C ASP A 6 2.63 -20.77 -12.12
N PRO A 7 3.12 -19.67 -12.73
CA PRO A 7 2.25 -18.62 -13.27
C PRO A 7 1.37 -19.10 -14.44
N ARG A 8 1.66 -20.26 -15.00
CA ARG A 8 0.93 -20.83 -16.13
C ARG A 8 -0.42 -21.42 -15.73
N GLN A 9 -0.63 -21.63 -14.42
CA GLN A 9 -1.83 -22.31 -13.90
C GLN A 9 -3.04 -21.40 -13.67
N ASN A 10 -2.89 -20.06 -13.73
CA ASN A 10 -4.02 -19.15 -13.58
C ASN A 10 -4.01 -18.04 -14.65
N PRO A 11 -4.68 -18.24 -15.79
CA PRO A 11 -4.71 -17.29 -16.91
C PRO A 11 -5.45 -15.98 -16.60
N PHE A 12 -6.27 -15.93 -15.56
CA PHE A 12 -7.12 -14.77 -15.22
C PHE A 12 -6.52 -13.82 -14.17
N TYR A 13 -5.41 -14.19 -13.54
CA TYR A 13 -4.75 -13.27 -12.61
C TYR A 13 -3.93 -12.25 -13.40
N PRO A 14 -4.04 -10.93 -13.11
CA PRO A 14 -3.21 -9.93 -13.78
C PRO A 14 -1.75 -10.15 -13.39
N ARG A 15 -1.08 -11.01 -14.15
CA ARG A 15 0.30 -11.50 -13.91
C ARG A 15 1.34 -10.39 -13.82
N HIS A 16 0.95 -9.16 -14.09
CA HIS A 16 1.85 -8.02 -14.27
C HIS A 16 1.50 -6.84 -13.37
N HIS A 17 0.46 -6.94 -12.55
CA HIS A 17 0.06 -5.87 -11.63
C HIS A 17 1.21 -5.50 -10.68
N GLY A 18 1.90 -6.47 -10.08
CA GLY A 18 3.05 -6.21 -9.22
C GLY A 18 4.20 -5.49 -9.93
N THR A 19 4.42 -5.76 -11.23
CA THR A 19 5.44 -5.08 -12.03
C THR A 19 5.10 -3.60 -12.22
N THR A 20 3.85 -3.28 -12.55
CA THR A 20 3.43 -1.87 -12.71
C THR A 20 3.44 -1.12 -11.39
N VAL A 21 3.02 -1.75 -10.29
CA VAL A 21 3.12 -1.18 -8.94
C VAL A 21 4.59 -0.92 -8.57
N PHE A 22 5.48 -1.89 -8.81
CA PHE A 22 6.90 -1.74 -8.55
C PHE A 22 7.55 -0.64 -9.40
N SER A 23 7.12 -0.45 -10.66
CA SER A 23 7.65 0.61 -11.52
C SER A 23 7.42 2.01 -10.96
N VAL A 24 6.32 2.23 -10.24
CA VAL A 24 6.07 3.50 -9.53
C VAL A 24 7.05 3.67 -8.38
N LEU A 25 7.19 2.65 -7.52
CA LEU A 25 8.12 2.70 -6.39
C LEU A 25 9.56 2.96 -6.83
N SER A 26 10.05 2.22 -7.83
CA SER A 26 11.42 2.35 -8.32
C SER A 26 11.71 3.70 -8.97
N LYS A 27 10.68 4.34 -9.57
CA LYS A 27 10.79 5.70 -10.13
C LYS A 27 10.82 6.76 -9.03
N GLU A 28 9.96 6.64 -8.01
CA GLU A 28 9.75 7.67 -6.99
C GLU A 28 10.70 7.54 -5.79
N ALA A 29 11.33 6.39 -5.61
CA ALA A 29 12.37 6.15 -4.59
C ALA A 29 13.44 5.19 -5.11
N PRO A 30 14.27 5.60 -6.09
CA PRO A 30 15.24 4.74 -6.79
C PRO A 30 16.31 4.16 -5.84
N GLU A 31 16.64 4.84 -4.75
CA GLU A 31 17.63 4.39 -3.76
C GLU A 31 17.09 3.32 -2.80
N THR A 32 15.79 3.03 -2.86
CA THR A 32 15.15 2.06 -1.96
C THR A 32 15.49 0.63 -2.38
N LYS A 33 16.09 -0.14 -1.47
CA LYS A 33 16.29 -1.58 -1.68
C LYS A 33 14.95 -2.30 -1.53
N VAL A 34 14.56 -3.05 -2.54
CA VAL A 34 13.26 -3.75 -2.58
C VAL A 34 13.46 -5.26 -2.68
N ALA A 35 12.79 -6.00 -1.82
CA ALA A 35 12.68 -7.46 -1.89
C ALA A 35 11.29 -7.82 -2.46
N PRO A 36 11.18 -8.20 -3.73
CA PRO A 36 9.90 -8.57 -4.33
C PRO A 36 9.49 -9.98 -3.91
N TYR A 37 8.25 -10.13 -3.46
CA TYR A 37 7.65 -11.42 -3.15
C TYR A 37 6.47 -11.67 -4.06
N ARG A 38 6.39 -12.90 -4.57
CA ARG A 38 5.23 -13.40 -5.26
C ARG A 38 4.41 -14.23 -4.32
N PHE A 39 3.15 -13.86 -4.14
CA PHE A 39 2.25 -14.55 -3.23
C PHE A 39 1.24 -15.40 -4.01
N PRO A 40 1.10 -16.70 -3.73
CA PRO A 40 0.08 -17.55 -4.32
C PRO A 40 -1.27 -17.29 -3.67
N ALA A 41 -2.23 -16.80 -4.46
CA ALA A 41 -3.56 -16.42 -3.96
C ALA A 41 -4.45 -17.60 -3.53
N ASN A 42 -4.01 -18.84 -3.75
CA ASN A 42 -4.77 -20.05 -3.40
C ASN A 42 -4.59 -20.50 -1.94
N ASP A 43 -3.66 -19.90 -1.21
CA ASP A 43 -3.41 -20.21 0.21
C ASP A 43 -3.01 -18.94 0.97
N MET A 44 -4.00 -18.26 1.49
CA MET A 44 -3.80 -16.99 2.19
C MET A 44 -3.07 -17.15 3.53
N CYS A 45 -3.06 -18.33 4.13
CA CYS A 45 -2.32 -18.56 5.37
C CYS A 45 -0.79 -18.57 5.18
N LYS A 46 -0.30 -18.71 3.95
CA LYS A 46 1.12 -18.49 3.65
C LYS A 46 1.60 -17.06 3.87
N PHE A 47 0.69 -16.11 4.07
CA PHE A 47 1.08 -14.78 4.55
C PHE A 47 1.79 -14.83 5.90
N LYS A 48 1.44 -15.76 6.78
CA LYS A 48 2.13 -15.92 8.07
C LYS A 48 3.61 -16.24 7.86
N ASP A 49 3.90 -17.25 7.03
CA ASP A 49 5.29 -17.66 6.76
C ASP A 49 6.06 -16.54 6.05
N LEU A 50 5.40 -15.82 5.14
CA LEU A 50 5.97 -14.67 4.46
C LEU A 50 6.31 -13.54 5.44
N ILE A 51 5.42 -13.22 6.39
CA ILE A 51 5.66 -12.16 7.36
C ILE A 51 6.74 -12.55 8.36
N ASP A 52 6.79 -13.81 8.80
CA ASP A 52 7.89 -14.33 9.63
C ASP A 52 9.23 -14.19 8.87
N HIS A 53 9.29 -14.56 7.59
CA HIS A 53 10.46 -14.38 6.75
C HIS A 53 10.86 -12.89 6.55
N ILE A 54 9.89 -11.99 6.38
CA ILE A 54 10.10 -10.54 6.31
C ILE A 54 10.76 -10.05 7.59
N ALA A 55 10.27 -10.50 8.75
CA ALA A 55 10.82 -10.15 10.05
C ALA A 55 12.27 -10.65 10.24
N GLU A 56 12.56 -11.91 9.88
CA GLU A 56 13.88 -12.52 9.91
C GLU A 56 14.91 -11.73 9.07
N ASN A 57 14.48 -11.13 7.97
CA ASN A 57 15.30 -10.30 7.10
C ASN A 57 15.31 -8.80 7.49
N SER A 58 14.78 -8.45 8.66
CA SER A 58 14.76 -7.08 9.19
C SER A 58 14.07 -6.06 8.26
N ILE A 59 13.13 -6.52 7.43
CA ILE A 59 12.33 -5.65 6.55
C ILE A 59 11.21 -5.03 7.40
N LYS A 60 11.14 -3.70 7.45
CA LYS A 60 10.20 -2.96 8.31
C LYS A 60 9.07 -2.26 7.56
N LEU A 61 9.12 -2.20 6.24
CA LEU A 61 8.12 -1.52 5.43
C LEU A 61 7.66 -2.43 4.31
N VAL A 62 6.35 -2.65 4.21
CA VAL A 62 5.73 -3.54 3.22
C VAL A 62 4.72 -2.79 2.37
N SER A 63 4.84 -2.94 1.05
CA SER A 63 3.91 -2.45 0.03
C SER A 63 2.94 -3.58 -0.34
N LEU A 64 1.64 -3.44 -0.04
CA LEU A 64 0.64 -4.48 -0.27
C LEU A 64 -0.58 -3.93 -1.02
N SER A 65 -0.53 -4.00 -2.36
CA SER A 65 -1.59 -3.51 -3.26
C SER A 65 -2.60 -4.62 -3.61
N MET A 66 -3.21 -5.24 -2.61
CA MET A 66 -4.23 -6.27 -2.79
C MET A 66 -5.21 -6.32 -1.61
N GLY A 67 -6.35 -6.97 -1.83
CA GLY A 67 -7.36 -7.17 -0.80
C GLY A 67 -8.53 -8.02 -1.29
N SER A 68 -9.40 -8.43 -0.34
CA SER A 68 -10.66 -9.11 -0.62
C SER A 68 -11.74 -8.67 0.40
N ASP A 69 -12.99 -8.99 0.13
CA ASP A 69 -14.11 -8.76 1.04
C ASP A 69 -14.33 -9.92 2.04
N ASN A 70 -13.61 -11.02 1.87
CA ASN A 70 -13.71 -12.16 2.77
C ASN A 70 -12.69 -12.07 3.91
N ILE A 71 -13.14 -11.79 5.13
CA ILE A 71 -12.28 -11.68 6.31
C ILE A 71 -11.52 -12.98 6.61
N LEU A 72 -12.07 -14.14 6.23
CA LEU A 72 -11.44 -15.44 6.51
C LEU A 72 -10.12 -15.62 5.76
N ASP A 73 -9.96 -14.98 4.61
CA ASP A 73 -8.71 -14.97 3.86
C ASP A 73 -7.57 -14.29 4.64
N TRP A 74 -7.90 -13.43 5.60
CA TRP A 74 -6.94 -12.56 6.30
C TRP A 74 -6.70 -12.91 7.77
N VAL A 75 -7.23 -14.03 8.26
CA VAL A 75 -7.06 -14.46 9.65
C VAL A 75 -5.59 -14.69 9.98
N CYS A 76 -4.90 -15.51 9.18
CA CYS A 76 -3.48 -15.81 9.39
C CYS A 76 -2.59 -14.56 9.21
N PHE A 77 -2.93 -13.67 8.27
CA PHE A 77 -2.28 -12.38 8.09
C PHE A 77 -2.43 -11.51 9.36
N LYS A 78 -3.66 -11.37 9.89
CA LYS A 78 -3.94 -10.59 11.08
C LYS A 78 -3.16 -11.10 12.31
N GLU A 79 -3.08 -12.41 12.48
CA GLU A 79 -2.31 -13.03 13.56
C GLU A 79 -0.81 -12.73 13.43
N ALA A 80 -0.26 -12.85 12.23
CA ALA A 80 1.14 -12.55 11.97
C ALA A 80 1.46 -11.06 12.22
N LEU A 81 0.58 -10.13 11.82
CA LEU A 81 0.78 -8.71 12.07
C LEU A 81 0.75 -8.35 13.56
N LYS A 82 -0.08 -9.02 14.34
CA LYS A 82 -0.10 -8.86 15.80
C LYS A 82 1.20 -9.32 16.47
N LYS A 83 1.86 -10.34 15.90
CA LYS A 83 3.16 -10.84 16.35
C LYS A 83 4.30 -9.88 15.97
N HIS A 84 4.27 -9.32 14.76
CA HIS A 84 5.33 -8.49 14.19
C HIS A 84 4.90 -7.01 14.09
N LYS A 85 4.68 -6.37 15.24
CA LYS A 85 4.16 -5.00 15.34
C LYS A 85 5.12 -3.91 14.85
N ASP A 86 6.38 -4.23 14.66
CA ASP A 86 7.42 -3.33 14.16
C ASP A 86 7.47 -3.25 12.62
N ILE A 87 6.76 -4.13 11.92
CA ILE A 87 6.62 -4.10 10.47
C ILE A 87 5.41 -3.25 10.09
N LEU A 88 5.62 -2.18 9.34
CA LEU A 88 4.57 -1.31 8.83
C LEU A 88 4.09 -1.77 7.46
N PHE A 89 2.79 -1.97 7.32
CA PHE A 89 2.14 -2.33 6.06
C PHE A 89 1.40 -1.12 5.50
N ILE A 90 1.68 -0.76 4.25
CA ILE A 90 0.88 0.20 3.49
C ILE A 90 0.01 -0.57 2.52
N VAL A 91 -1.31 -0.43 2.66
CA VAL A 91 -2.30 -1.24 1.96
C VAL A 91 -3.28 -0.40 1.15
N SER A 92 -3.84 -0.97 0.10
CA SER A 92 -4.83 -0.31 -0.74
C SER A 92 -6.26 -0.47 -0.20
N ALA A 93 -7.07 0.59 -0.27
CA ALA A 93 -8.48 0.56 0.15
C ALA A 93 -9.38 -0.26 -0.79
N GLY A 94 -8.97 -0.52 -2.03
CA GLY A 94 -9.75 -1.20 -3.06
C GLY A 94 -10.48 -0.24 -4.01
N ASN A 95 -11.10 -0.79 -5.06
CA ASN A 95 -11.58 -0.02 -6.21
C ASN A 95 -13.05 -0.35 -6.58
N ASN A 96 -13.92 -0.47 -5.58
CA ASN A 96 -15.33 -0.83 -5.75
C ASN A 96 -16.30 0.37 -5.57
N GLY A 97 -15.78 1.56 -5.25
CA GLY A 97 -16.56 2.76 -4.97
C GLY A 97 -17.30 2.70 -3.63
N PHE A 98 -16.85 1.88 -2.68
CA PHE A 98 -17.54 1.65 -1.42
C PHE A 98 -16.99 2.51 -0.29
N ASN A 99 -17.87 2.85 0.66
CA ASN A 99 -17.47 3.23 2.00
C ASN A 99 -17.12 1.94 2.77
N ILE A 100 -15.79 1.70 2.99
CA ILE A 100 -15.32 0.48 3.65
C ILE A 100 -15.47 0.50 5.17
N ASP A 101 -15.93 1.60 5.76
CA ASP A 101 -16.42 1.60 7.15
C ASP A 101 -17.73 0.80 7.26
N ASN A 102 -18.55 0.77 6.19
CA ASN A 102 -19.83 0.07 6.14
C ASN A 102 -19.75 -1.28 5.40
N LYS A 103 -18.87 -1.36 4.40
CA LYS A 103 -18.66 -2.57 3.59
C LYS A 103 -17.16 -2.90 3.56
N PRO A 104 -16.66 -3.59 4.60
CA PRO A 104 -15.23 -3.80 4.81
C PRO A 104 -14.53 -4.49 3.63
N ILE A 105 -13.29 -4.05 3.36
CA ILE A 105 -12.33 -4.70 2.48
C ILE A 105 -11.06 -4.97 3.30
N TYR A 106 -10.56 -6.17 3.23
CA TYR A 106 -9.40 -6.59 4.01
C TYR A 106 -8.16 -6.74 3.13
N PRO A 107 -6.96 -6.40 3.65
CA PRO A 107 -6.66 -6.07 5.05
C PRO A 107 -6.92 -4.61 5.42
N ALA A 108 -7.39 -3.75 4.50
CA ALA A 108 -7.57 -2.31 4.69
C ALA A 108 -8.46 -1.94 5.90
N SER A 109 -9.47 -2.76 6.18
CA SER A 109 -10.39 -2.54 7.31
C SER A 109 -10.01 -3.31 8.58
N LEU A 110 -8.78 -3.86 8.67
CA LEU A 110 -8.28 -4.42 9.91
C LEU A 110 -7.86 -3.28 10.85
N ASP A 111 -8.38 -3.31 12.07
CA ASP A 111 -7.98 -2.37 13.12
C ASP A 111 -6.66 -2.83 13.76
N LEU A 112 -5.53 -2.45 13.13
CA LEU A 112 -4.17 -2.78 13.56
C LEU A 112 -3.27 -1.56 13.42
N ASP A 113 -2.46 -1.28 14.46
CA ASP A 113 -1.59 -0.12 14.55
C ASP A 113 -0.43 -0.11 13.53
N ASN A 114 -0.18 -1.24 12.87
CA ASN A 114 0.87 -1.39 11.89
C ASN A 114 0.33 -1.52 10.45
N ILE A 115 -0.86 -1.01 10.22
CA ILE A 115 -1.43 -0.83 8.88
C ILE A 115 -1.70 0.66 8.63
N ILE A 116 -1.29 1.15 7.47
CA ILE A 116 -1.72 2.43 6.91
C ILE A 116 -2.48 2.13 5.63
N THR A 117 -3.76 2.50 5.59
CA THR A 117 -4.62 2.29 4.42
C THR A 117 -4.67 3.55 3.57
N VAL A 118 -4.49 3.40 2.26
CA VAL A 118 -4.52 4.52 1.32
C VAL A 118 -5.53 4.34 0.21
N THR A 119 -6.08 5.47 -0.24
CA THR A 119 -6.95 5.56 -1.40
C THR A 119 -6.42 6.54 -2.43
N SER A 120 -6.96 6.51 -3.66
CA SER A 120 -6.46 7.35 -4.74
C SER A 120 -7.29 8.60 -4.97
N SER A 121 -6.63 9.63 -5.47
CA SER A 121 -7.25 10.86 -5.97
C SER A 121 -6.67 11.28 -7.32
N ASP A 122 -7.35 12.22 -7.96
CA ASP A 122 -6.74 13.04 -9.00
C ASP A 122 -5.75 14.07 -8.41
N GLN A 123 -5.10 14.86 -9.27
CA GLN A 123 -4.13 15.89 -8.88
C GLN A 123 -4.77 17.05 -8.11
N THR A 124 -6.09 17.14 -8.03
CA THR A 124 -6.81 18.16 -7.27
C THR A 124 -7.31 17.67 -5.92
N GLY A 125 -7.06 16.40 -5.58
CA GLY A 125 -7.50 15.74 -4.35
C GLY A 125 -8.96 15.26 -4.38
N ARG A 126 -9.60 15.19 -5.55
CA ARG A 126 -10.87 14.49 -5.69
C ARG A 126 -10.63 13.01 -5.65
N LEU A 127 -11.46 12.30 -4.91
CA LEU A 127 -11.43 10.83 -4.87
C LEU A 127 -11.45 10.24 -6.30
N GLY A 128 -10.56 9.31 -6.57
CA GLY A 128 -10.48 8.60 -7.83
C GLY A 128 -11.77 7.85 -8.14
N ARG A 129 -12.15 7.80 -9.42
CA ARG A 129 -13.38 7.11 -9.84
C ARG A 129 -13.31 5.64 -9.45
N GLY A 130 -14.27 5.19 -8.65
CA GLY A 130 -14.34 3.82 -8.15
C GLY A 130 -13.43 3.53 -6.95
N SER A 131 -12.60 4.47 -6.51
CA SER A 131 -11.77 4.26 -5.31
C SER A 131 -12.64 4.16 -4.06
N ASN A 132 -12.32 3.19 -3.20
CA ASN A 132 -12.95 3.04 -1.91
C ASN A 132 -12.51 4.15 -0.95
N TYR A 133 -13.35 4.42 0.03
CA TYR A 133 -13.12 5.43 1.06
C TYR A 133 -13.68 4.95 2.40
N GLY A 134 -13.37 5.65 3.48
CA GLY A 134 -13.88 5.35 4.81
C GLY A 134 -13.16 6.23 5.83
N ARG A 135 -13.94 6.99 6.60
CA ARG A 135 -13.40 7.94 7.57
C ARG A 135 -12.64 7.27 8.71
N SER A 136 -12.98 6.02 9.01
CA SER A 136 -12.33 5.24 10.07
C SER A 136 -11.31 4.23 9.54
N SER A 137 -11.54 3.70 8.33
CA SER A 137 -10.75 2.59 7.78
C SER A 137 -9.69 3.04 6.76
N VAL A 138 -9.75 4.27 6.25
CA VAL A 138 -8.76 4.80 5.30
C VAL A 138 -8.03 5.96 5.91
N ASP A 139 -6.71 5.93 5.91
CA ASP A 139 -5.87 6.94 6.57
C ASP A 139 -5.64 8.16 5.67
N PHE A 140 -5.17 7.95 4.43
CA PHE A 140 -4.78 9.04 3.54
C PHE A 140 -5.33 8.88 2.13
N ILE A 141 -5.49 10.03 1.46
CA ILE A 141 -5.72 10.10 0.01
C ILE A 141 -4.42 10.56 -0.65
N LEU A 142 -4.03 9.94 -1.77
CA LEU A 142 -2.86 10.35 -2.57
C LEU A 142 -3.23 10.50 -4.05
N PRO A 143 -2.59 11.43 -4.77
CA PRO A 143 -2.71 11.49 -6.23
C PRO A 143 -2.21 10.20 -6.86
N ALA A 144 -3.12 9.36 -7.35
CA ALA A 144 -2.79 8.07 -7.94
C ALA A 144 -3.67 7.73 -9.14
N GLU A 145 -4.30 8.76 -9.73
CA GLU A 145 -4.94 8.69 -11.04
C GLU A 145 -3.98 9.19 -12.12
N ARG A 146 -3.94 8.51 -13.26
CA ARG A 146 -3.03 8.82 -14.39
C ARG A 146 -1.55 8.75 -14.00
N VAL A 147 -1.19 7.76 -13.19
CA VAL A 147 0.21 7.50 -12.84
C VAL A 147 0.90 6.80 -14.01
N GLU A 148 2.08 7.30 -14.39
CA GLU A 148 2.91 6.64 -15.39
C GLU A 148 3.53 5.37 -14.79
N VAL A 149 3.39 4.27 -15.50
CA VAL A 149 3.93 2.96 -15.14
C VAL A 149 4.71 2.35 -16.29
N ILE A 150 5.57 1.38 -15.98
CA ILE A 150 6.23 0.53 -16.98
C ILE A 150 5.67 -0.88 -16.81
N ASP A 151 5.15 -1.46 -17.88
CA ASP A 151 4.63 -2.82 -17.88
C ASP A 151 5.76 -3.87 -17.98
N HIS A 152 5.38 -5.13 -17.93
CA HIS A 152 6.32 -6.26 -18.01
C HIS A 152 7.05 -6.39 -19.35
N ARG A 153 6.65 -5.65 -20.38
CA ARG A 153 7.30 -5.57 -21.70
C ARG A 153 8.20 -4.35 -21.82
N GLY A 154 8.31 -3.54 -20.75
CA GLY A 154 9.04 -2.28 -20.78
C GLY A 154 8.26 -1.11 -21.42
N VAL A 155 6.97 -1.30 -21.71
CA VAL A 155 6.15 -0.26 -22.35
C VAL A 155 5.61 0.69 -21.29
N ARG A 156 5.71 2.00 -21.57
CA ARG A 156 5.11 3.04 -20.75
C ARG A 156 3.61 3.08 -20.96
N ALA A 157 2.86 3.14 -19.87
CA ALA A 157 1.42 3.28 -19.86
C ALA A 157 0.98 4.24 -18.76
N SER A 158 -0.26 4.70 -18.81
CA SER A 158 -0.89 5.47 -17.74
C SER A 158 -2.01 4.66 -17.11
N THR A 159 -2.05 4.63 -15.80
CA THR A 159 -3.03 3.87 -15.03
C THR A 159 -3.43 4.63 -13.77
N GLY A 160 -4.40 4.12 -13.02
CA GLY A 160 -4.86 4.73 -11.77
C GLY A 160 -5.52 3.73 -10.84
N GLY A 161 -5.79 4.20 -9.63
CA GLY A 161 -6.47 3.45 -8.59
C GLY A 161 -5.65 3.27 -7.31
N THR A 162 -6.30 2.74 -6.28
CA THR A 162 -5.73 2.65 -4.93
C THR A 162 -4.45 1.81 -4.87
N SER A 163 -4.29 0.85 -5.77
CA SER A 163 -3.06 0.05 -5.90
C SER A 163 -1.82 0.89 -6.23
N TYR A 164 -1.98 2.06 -6.85
CA TYR A 164 -0.88 2.96 -7.20
C TYR A 164 -0.66 4.07 -6.17
N ALA A 165 -1.62 4.31 -5.29
CA ALA A 165 -1.43 5.13 -4.09
C ALA A 165 -0.46 4.47 -3.10
N VAL A 166 -0.48 3.14 -3.00
CA VAL A 166 0.38 2.37 -2.10
C VAL A 166 1.88 2.60 -2.38
N PRO A 167 2.42 2.32 -3.59
CA PRO A 167 3.84 2.52 -3.86
C PRO A 167 4.28 3.98 -3.75
N ARG A 168 3.40 4.95 -4.00
CA ARG A 168 3.69 6.37 -3.80
C ARG A 168 3.86 6.73 -2.34
N LEU A 169 3.00 6.21 -1.45
CA LEU A 169 3.19 6.41 -0.01
C LEU A 169 4.42 5.65 0.50
N VAL A 170 4.66 4.42 0.01
CA VAL A 170 5.88 3.65 0.33
C VAL A 170 7.14 4.42 -0.09
N ALA A 171 7.16 5.01 -1.28
CA ALA A 171 8.27 5.83 -1.76
C ALA A 171 8.53 7.04 -0.86
N LEU A 172 7.47 7.75 -0.46
CA LEU A 172 7.55 8.87 0.47
C LEU A 172 8.14 8.44 1.83
N VAL A 173 7.61 7.36 2.42
CA VAL A 173 8.08 6.82 3.70
C VAL A 173 9.52 6.31 3.58
N SER A 174 9.89 5.65 2.48
CA SER A 174 11.27 5.19 2.27
C SER A 174 12.26 6.35 2.21
N ARG A 175 11.94 7.44 1.50
CA ARG A 175 12.79 8.64 1.46
C ARG A 175 12.91 9.29 2.84
N TYR A 176 11.83 9.35 3.61
CA TYR A 176 11.86 9.82 4.99
C TYR A 176 12.77 8.94 5.86
N LEU A 177 12.66 7.61 5.77
CA LEU A 177 13.47 6.67 6.55
C LEU A 177 14.94 6.69 6.15
N ASN A 178 15.28 6.96 4.90
CA ASN A 178 16.67 7.13 4.47
C ASN A 178 17.37 8.30 5.19
N LYS A 179 16.63 9.35 5.52
CA LYS A 179 17.15 10.49 6.30
C LYS A 179 17.00 10.28 7.82
N ASN A 180 16.02 9.50 8.22
CA ASN A 180 15.62 9.28 9.61
C ASN A 180 15.54 7.78 9.94
N PRO A 181 16.66 7.03 9.90
CA PRO A 181 16.67 5.55 9.91
C PRO A 181 16.15 4.92 11.21
N ASN A 182 16.14 5.68 12.30
CA ASN A 182 15.69 5.22 13.62
C ASN A 182 14.23 5.60 13.93
N SER A 183 13.49 6.14 12.96
CA SER A 183 12.10 6.54 13.17
C SER A 183 11.21 5.35 13.49
N SER A 184 10.40 5.52 14.51
CA SER A 184 9.31 4.60 14.87
C SER A 184 8.13 4.71 13.91
N LYS A 185 7.18 3.78 14.02
CA LYS A 185 5.89 3.89 13.29
C LYS A 185 5.14 5.18 13.63
N ASP A 186 5.19 5.61 14.89
CA ASP A 186 4.51 6.83 15.33
C ASP A 186 5.18 8.08 14.75
N ASP A 187 6.50 8.08 14.58
CA ASP A 187 7.21 9.15 13.88
C ASP A 187 6.82 9.22 12.42
N ILE A 188 6.75 8.06 11.74
CA ILE A 188 6.27 7.97 10.36
C ILE A 188 4.83 8.50 10.25
N LEU A 189 3.92 8.06 11.11
CA LEU A 189 2.54 8.52 11.10
C LEU A 189 2.43 10.01 11.39
N SER A 190 3.22 10.52 12.32
CA SER A 190 3.29 11.96 12.65
C SER A 190 3.81 12.77 11.46
N PHE A 191 4.85 12.31 10.77
CA PHE A 191 5.36 12.89 9.55
C PHE A 191 4.27 12.96 8.46
N LEU A 192 3.57 11.85 8.20
CA LEU A 192 2.51 11.79 7.19
C LEU A 192 1.32 12.70 7.53
N LYS A 193 0.92 12.77 8.80
CA LYS A 193 -0.14 13.70 9.27
C LYS A 193 0.22 15.16 9.04
N LYS A 194 1.48 15.54 9.26
CA LYS A 194 1.96 16.92 9.01
C LYS A 194 1.94 17.27 7.52
N ARG A 195 2.11 16.28 6.64
CA ARG A 195 2.03 16.47 5.18
C ARG A 195 0.60 16.50 4.66
N ALA A 196 -0.32 15.88 5.37
CA ALA A 196 -1.72 15.81 4.97
C ALA A 196 -2.43 17.16 5.20
N ILE A 197 -3.22 17.57 4.23
CA ILE A 197 -4.13 18.70 4.36
C ILE A 197 -5.56 18.18 4.57
N LYS A 198 -6.41 19.01 5.22
CA LYS A 198 -7.79 18.64 5.59
C LYS A 198 -8.76 18.46 4.42
N LYS A 199 -8.27 18.40 3.20
CA LYS A 199 -9.09 18.07 2.03
C LYS A 199 -9.42 16.58 2.04
N GLY A 200 -10.72 16.25 1.92
CA GLY A 200 -11.15 14.84 1.94
C GLY A 200 -11.26 14.22 3.33
N GLU A 201 -11.19 14.98 4.42
CA GLU A 201 -11.35 14.49 5.81
C GLU A 201 -12.70 13.84 6.11
N LYS A 202 -13.71 14.05 5.25
CA LYS A 202 -14.98 13.30 5.30
C LYS A 202 -14.90 11.91 4.70
N LEU A 203 -13.82 11.64 3.94
CA LEU A 203 -13.59 10.41 3.19
C LEU A 203 -12.50 9.53 3.79
N THR A 204 -11.61 10.14 4.60
CA THR A 204 -10.48 9.45 5.24
C THR A 204 -10.18 10.03 6.61
N ARG A 205 -9.35 9.34 7.38
CA ARG A 205 -9.01 9.72 8.77
C ARG A 205 -8.18 11.02 8.85
N TYR A 206 -7.20 11.19 7.94
CA TYR A 206 -6.22 12.28 8.05
C TYR A 206 -6.21 13.24 6.85
N GLY A 207 -6.89 12.88 5.76
CA GLY A 207 -7.00 13.74 4.59
C GLY A 207 -6.05 13.43 3.44
N TRP A 208 -5.71 14.42 2.67
CA TRP A 208 -5.01 14.30 1.39
C TRP A 208 -3.55 14.75 1.49
N ILE A 209 -2.63 13.93 0.97
CA ILE A 209 -1.23 14.29 0.75
C ILE A 209 -1.09 14.74 -0.71
N PRO A 210 -0.95 16.06 -0.99
CA PRO A 210 -1.07 16.60 -2.35
C PRO A 210 0.07 16.24 -3.27
N ASP A 211 1.29 16.22 -2.76
CA ASP A 211 2.49 15.88 -3.51
C ASP A 211 3.39 14.94 -2.72
N PRO A 212 3.30 13.62 -2.95
CA PRO A 212 4.18 12.66 -2.30
C PRO A 212 5.61 12.68 -2.87
N LEU A 213 5.90 13.42 -3.96
CA LEU A 213 7.22 13.44 -4.59
C LEU A 213 8.13 14.54 -4.03
N ASP A 214 7.59 15.61 -3.50
CA ASP A 214 8.40 16.66 -2.90
C ASP A 214 9.12 16.19 -1.62
N ASN A 215 10.13 16.94 -1.18
CA ASN A 215 10.90 16.64 0.02
C ASN A 215 10.46 17.45 1.24
N TYR A 216 9.29 18.06 1.21
CA TYR A 216 8.76 18.81 2.35
C TYR A 216 8.77 17.97 3.63
N LEU A 217 9.38 18.48 4.70
CA LEU A 217 9.61 17.79 5.98
C LEU A 217 10.53 16.54 5.92
N ILE A 218 11.23 16.28 4.82
CA ILE A 218 12.23 15.21 4.73
C ILE A 218 13.65 15.77 4.97
N ASP A 219 13.92 16.94 4.40
CA ASP A 219 15.20 17.65 4.50
C ASP A 219 15.35 18.40 5.81
#